data_0d6398cf5a4785191b510bef27e00f0e
#
_entry.id   0d6398cf5a4785191b510bef27e00f0e
#
_cell.length_a   1.000
_cell.length_b   1.000
_cell.length_c   1.000
_cell.angle_alpha   90.00
_cell.angle_beta   90.00
_cell.angle_gamma   90.00
#
_symmetry.space_group_name_H-M   'P 1'
#
loop_
_entity.id
_entity.type
_entity.pdbx_description
1 polymer ?
#
loop_
_entity_poly.entity_id
_entity_poly.type
_entity_poly.pdbx_seq_one_letter_code
_entity_poly.pdbx_strand_id
1 'polypeptide(L)'
;APVGGGNGLRRGLPMPVRGTIQGRFGVDRPDGGVWRGLVLRTAEGTPVKVVAPGTVVYAEWLRGFGNLIIVDHGQQYLTVYAYNQSLLKRVGDRVAAGDTIATVGATGGQVESGLYFEIRHRGAPVDPAQWLAQ
;
A
#
# COMPACT_ATOMS: atom_id res chain seq x y z
N ALA A 1 6.13 -8.70 -22.26
CA ALA A 1 6.11 -7.39 -21.62
C ALA A 1 6.33 -7.57 -20.13
N PRO A 2 6.97 -6.62 -19.46
CA PRO A 2 7.10 -6.69 -18.01
C PRO A 2 5.73 -6.68 -17.36
N VAL A 3 5.62 -7.40 -16.26
CA VAL A 3 4.41 -7.38 -15.45
C VAL A 3 4.14 -5.94 -15.04
N GLY A 4 2.88 -5.53 -15.10
CA GLY A 4 2.49 -4.17 -14.83
C GLY A 4 2.61 -3.25 -16.02
N GLY A 5 3.58 -3.44 -16.90
CA GLY A 5 3.74 -2.68 -18.15
C GLY A 5 3.65 -1.16 -18.02
N GLY A 6 3.69 -0.64 -16.79
CA GLY A 6 3.49 0.76 -16.53
C GLY A 6 4.76 1.59 -16.68
N ASN A 7 4.60 2.88 -16.51
CA ASN A 7 5.67 3.87 -16.64
C ASN A 7 6.33 4.19 -15.29
N GLY A 8 6.20 3.29 -14.31
CA GLY A 8 6.71 3.52 -12.97
C GLY A 8 5.81 4.42 -12.15
N LEU A 9 6.41 5.16 -11.26
CA LEU A 9 5.69 6.11 -10.41
C LEU A 9 6.26 7.51 -10.60
N ARG A 10 5.39 8.51 -10.45
CA ARG A 10 5.78 9.91 -10.44
C ARG A 10 5.37 10.52 -9.12
N ARG A 11 6.09 11.53 -8.67
CA ARG A 11 5.75 12.26 -7.46
C ARG A 11 4.41 12.99 -7.64
N GLY A 12 3.74 13.29 -6.52
CA GLY A 12 2.41 13.89 -6.55
C GLY A 12 1.28 12.89 -6.62
N LEU A 13 1.52 11.65 -6.16
CA LEU A 13 0.52 10.61 -6.14
C LEU A 13 -0.62 10.95 -5.17
N PRO A 14 -1.87 10.55 -5.49
CA PRO A 14 -2.96 10.69 -4.53
C PRO A 14 -2.77 9.80 -3.32
N MET A 15 -3.34 10.18 -2.19
CA MET A 15 -3.35 9.33 -1.00
C MET A 15 -4.19 8.08 -1.25
N PRO A 16 -3.72 6.89 -0.81
CA PRO A 16 -4.49 5.65 -0.99
C PRO A 16 -5.76 5.60 -0.12
N VAL A 17 -5.76 6.29 1.00
CA VAL A 17 -6.92 6.53 1.85
C VAL A 17 -6.79 7.91 2.48
N ARG A 18 -7.90 8.46 2.94
CA ARG A 18 -7.87 9.62 3.83
C ARG A 18 -7.71 9.10 5.25
N GLY A 19 -6.68 9.54 5.94
CA GLY A 19 -6.43 9.09 7.29
C GLY A 19 -5.35 9.91 7.96
N THR A 20 -5.23 9.71 9.27
CA THR A 20 -4.20 10.35 10.07
C THR A 20 -2.93 9.54 10.00
N ILE A 21 -1.82 10.19 9.66
CA ILE A 21 -0.51 9.52 9.66
C ILE A 21 -0.13 9.24 11.11
N GLN A 22 0.04 7.95 11.44
CA GLN A 22 0.45 7.54 12.77
C GLN A 22 1.87 6.98 12.78
N GLY A 23 2.25 6.21 11.76
CA GLY A 23 3.61 5.69 11.60
C GLY A 23 4.25 6.32 10.36
N ARG A 24 5.51 6.77 10.51
CA ARG A 24 6.24 7.41 9.42
C ARG A 24 7.48 6.61 9.07
N PHE A 25 7.85 6.64 7.79
CA PHE A 25 9.04 5.96 7.28
C PHE A 25 10.28 6.37 8.08
N GLY A 26 11.04 5.36 8.53
CA GLY A 26 12.28 5.57 9.27
C GLY A 26 12.12 5.90 10.75
N VAL A 27 10.88 6.03 11.23
CA VAL A 27 10.60 6.29 12.64
C VAL A 27 10.44 4.97 13.39
N ASP A 28 10.88 4.93 14.64
CA ASP A 28 10.81 3.74 15.47
C ASP A 28 9.38 3.22 15.61
N ARG A 29 9.25 1.90 15.50
CA ARG A 29 8.00 1.20 15.75
C ARG A 29 7.85 0.88 17.23
N PRO A 30 6.61 0.82 17.74
CA PRO A 30 6.38 0.46 19.15
C PRO A 30 6.95 -0.91 19.53
N ASP A 31 6.97 -1.86 18.61
CA ASP A 31 7.40 -3.24 18.83
C ASP A 31 8.85 -3.52 18.41
N GLY A 32 9.61 -2.47 18.13
CA GLY A 32 10.99 -2.58 17.68
C GLY A 32 11.17 -2.39 16.19
N GLY A 33 12.38 -2.02 15.78
CA GLY A 33 12.68 -1.70 14.39
C GLY A 33 12.13 -0.35 13.98
N VAL A 34 12.14 -0.08 12.69
CA VAL A 34 11.66 1.18 12.12
C VAL A 34 10.57 0.90 11.08
N TRP A 35 9.69 1.87 10.87
CA TRP A 35 8.68 1.80 9.83
C TRP A 35 9.33 1.89 8.46
N ARG A 36 8.90 1.00 7.56
CA ARG A 36 9.34 0.98 6.15
C ARG A 36 8.30 1.60 5.22
N GLY A 37 7.26 2.19 5.78
CA GLY A 37 6.17 2.81 5.06
C GLY A 37 5.42 3.76 5.97
N LEU A 38 4.17 4.01 5.62
CA LEU A 38 3.26 4.86 6.41
C LEU A 38 2.16 4.00 7.02
N VAL A 39 1.75 4.36 8.23
CA VAL A 39 0.50 3.86 8.80
C VAL A 39 -0.50 5.00 8.81
N LEU A 40 -1.62 4.79 8.13
CA LEU A 40 -2.70 5.76 7.97
C LEU A 40 -3.92 5.25 8.73
N ARG A 41 -4.28 5.90 9.84
CA ARG A 41 -5.43 5.50 10.65
C ARG A 41 -6.70 6.06 10.04
N THR A 42 -7.65 5.18 9.81
CA THR A 42 -8.97 5.50 9.27
C THR A 42 -9.94 4.37 9.60
N ALA A 43 -11.22 4.59 9.33
CA ALA A 43 -12.28 3.66 9.71
C ALA A 43 -12.21 2.35 8.91
N GLU A 44 -12.54 1.26 9.58
CA GLU A 44 -12.70 -0.04 8.94
C GLU A 44 -13.74 0.05 7.81
N GLY A 45 -13.45 -0.64 6.69
CA GLY A 45 -14.32 -0.63 5.53
C GLY A 45 -14.08 0.52 4.55
N THR A 46 -13.25 1.49 4.90
CA THR A 46 -12.90 2.59 3.98
C THR A 46 -12.26 2.01 2.72
N PRO A 47 -12.69 2.45 1.53
CA PRO A 47 -12.06 1.99 0.29
C PRO A 47 -10.58 2.36 0.23
N VAL A 48 -9.76 1.38 -0.14
CA VAL A 48 -8.34 1.59 -0.42
C VAL A 48 -8.18 1.74 -1.92
N LYS A 49 -7.60 2.85 -2.36
CA LYS A 49 -7.47 3.17 -3.77
C LYS A 49 -6.02 3.08 -4.21
N VAL A 50 -5.78 2.37 -5.30
CA VAL A 50 -4.44 2.27 -5.88
C VAL A 50 -3.98 3.66 -6.34
N VAL A 51 -2.72 3.99 -6.07
CA VAL A 51 -2.21 5.34 -6.29
C VAL A 51 -1.80 5.61 -7.74
N ALA A 52 -1.63 4.57 -8.54
CA ALA A 52 -1.21 4.69 -9.94
C ALA A 52 -1.60 3.43 -10.71
N PRO A 53 -1.62 3.47 -12.06
CA PRO A 53 -1.93 2.27 -12.83
C PRO A 53 -0.88 1.18 -12.63
N GLY A 54 -1.31 -0.07 -12.70
CA GLY A 54 -0.41 -1.20 -12.59
C GLY A 54 -1.12 -2.53 -12.68
N THR A 55 -0.42 -3.57 -12.27
CA THR A 55 -0.93 -4.94 -12.26
C THR A 55 -0.74 -5.53 -10.87
N VAL A 56 -1.77 -6.18 -10.35
CA VAL A 56 -1.70 -6.85 -9.05
C VAL A 56 -0.78 -8.05 -9.18
N VAL A 57 0.24 -8.12 -8.33
CA VAL A 57 1.22 -9.22 -8.34
C VAL A 57 1.17 -10.08 -7.08
N TYR A 58 0.46 -9.64 -6.05
CA TYR A 58 0.25 -10.40 -4.82
C TYR A 58 -1.08 -9.97 -4.19
N ALA A 59 -1.86 -10.92 -3.70
CA ALA A 59 -3.15 -10.63 -3.08
C ALA A 59 -3.53 -11.79 -2.14
N GLU A 60 -2.93 -11.84 -0.94
CA GLU A 60 -3.15 -12.89 0.03
C GLU A 60 -2.83 -12.40 1.44
N TRP A 61 -3.24 -13.19 2.44
CA TRP A 61 -2.84 -12.97 3.82
C TRP A 61 -1.36 -13.32 3.99
N LEU A 62 -0.63 -12.46 4.69
CA LEU A 62 0.76 -12.69 5.01
C LEU A 62 1.02 -12.27 6.46
N ARG A 63 1.71 -13.15 7.19
CA ARG A 63 2.03 -12.88 8.60
C ARG A 63 2.72 -11.53 8.75
N GLY A 64 2.24 -10.73 9.69
CA GLY A 64 2.77 -9.39 9.96
C GLY A 64 2.15 -8.28 9.11
N PHE A 65 1.48 -8.65 8.01
CA PHE A 65 0.83 -7.69 7.11
C PHE A 65 -0.70 -7.86 7.06
N GLY A 66 -1.20 -9.02 7.51
CA GLY A 66 -2.60 -9.34 7.33
C GLY A 66 -2.94 -9.54 5.87
N ASN A 67 -4.10 -9.10 5.46
CA ASN A 67 -4.49 -9.16 4.05
C ASN A 67 -3.74 -8.12 3.26
N LEU A 68 -2.87 -8.58 2.38
CA LEU A 68 -1.87 -7.79 1.68
C LEU A 68 -2.12 -7.81 0.19
N ILE A 69 -2.08 -6.65 -0.45
CA ILE A 69 -2.10 -6.55 -1.89
C ILE A 69 -0.93 -5.70 -2.36
N ILE A 70 -0.24 -6.15 -3.41
CA ILE A 70 0.91 -5.49 -4.00
C ILE A 70 0.63 -5.24 -5.47
N VAL A 71 0.89 -4.02 -5.92
CA VAL A 71 0.71 -3.59 -7.30
C VAL A 71 2.06 -3.24 -7.91
N ASP A 72 2.33 -3.79 -9.08
CA ASP A 72 3.53 -3.52 -9.89
C ASP A 72 3.19 -2.42 -10.90
N HIS A 73 3.93 -1.32 -10.85
CA HIS A 73 3.69 -0.16 -11.70
C HIS A 73 4.66 -0.09 -12.88
N GLY A 74 5.55 -1.07 -13.01
CA GLY A 74 6.62 -1.01 -14.01
C GLY A 74 7.83 -0.25 -13.49
N GLN A 75 8.93 -0.31 -14.22
CA GLN A 75 10.19 0.36 -13.87
C GLN A 75 10.70 -0.01 -12.48
N GLN A 76 10.36 -1.23 -12.01
CA GLN A 76 10.75 -1.75 -10.71
C GLN A 76 10.13 -1.01 -9.51
N TYR A 77 8.98 -0.38 -9.72
CA TYR A 77 8.19 0.25 -8.65
C TYR A 77 7.04 -0.64 -8.23
N LEU A 78 6.91 -0.83 -6.92
CA LEU A 78 5.79 -1.55 -6.31
C LEU A 78 5.13 -0.66 -5.26
N THR A 79 3.82 -0.79 -5.09
CA THR A 79 3.11 -0.24 -3.94
C THR A 79 2.46 -1.37 -3.16
N VAL A 80 2.50 -1.24 -1.84
CA VAL A 80 2.09 -2.27 -0.89
C VAL A 80 0.98 -1.71 -0.02
N TYR A 81 -0.12 -2.45 0.11
CA TYR A 81 -1.30 -2.06 0.87
C TYR A 81 -1.63 -3.20 1.84
N ALA A 82 -1.51 -2.96 3.13
CA ALA A 82 -1.63 -4.02 4.14
C ALA A 82 -2.63 -3.66 5.25
N TYR A 83 -2.92 -4.63 6.13
CA TYR A 83 -3.89 -4.60 7.21
C TYR A 83 -5.35 -4.63 6.72
N ASN A 84 -5.56 -4.93 5.44
CA ASN A 84 -6.89 -4.85 4.84
C ASN A 84 -7.86 -5.85 5.43
N GLN A 85 -9.15 -5.47 5.48
CA GLN A 85 -10.23 -6.37 5.82
C GLN A 85 -10.54 -7.31 4.67
N SER A 86 -10.60 -6.77 3.46
CA SER A 86 -10.86 -7.55 2.26
C SER A 86 -9.98 -7.09 1.10
N LEU A 87 -9.70 -8.01 0.20
CA LEU A 87 -8.97 -7.76 -1.03
C LEU A 87 -9.96 -7.91 -2.18
N LEU A 88 -10.07 -6.90 -3.04
CA LEU A 88 -11.09 -6.81 -4.08
C LEU A 88 -10.54 -7.11 -5.47
N LYS A 89 -9.25 -7.37 -5.58
CA LYS A 89 -8.58 -7.69 -6.84
C LYS A 89 -7.73 -8.95 -6.66
N ARG A 90 -7.41 -9.59 -7.77
CA ARG A 90 -6.61 -10.82 -7.80
C ARG A 90 -5.30 -10.58 -8.53
N VAL A 91 -4.34 -11.47 -8.27
CA VAL A 91 -3.09 -11.49 -9.04
C VAL A 91 -3.41 -11.56 -10.54
N GLY A 92 -2.77 -10.69 -11.30
CA GLY A 92 -2.99 -10.58 -12.74
C GLY A 92 -3.96 -9.48 -13.15
N ASP A 93 -4.79 -8.97 -12.24
CA ASP A 93 -5.71 -7.89 -12.56
C ASP A 93 -4.95 -6.62 -12.86
N ARG A 94 -5.36 -5.93 -13.93
CA ARG A 94 -4.88 -4.58 -14.23
C ARG A 94 -5.78 -3.59 -13.52
N VAL A 95 -5.17 -2.56 -12.95
CA VAL A 95 -5.88 -1.52 -12.21
C VAL A 95 -5.49 -0.15 -12.73
N ALA A 96 -6.47 0.75 -12.78
CA ALA A 96 -6.25 2.15 -13.12
C ALA A 96 -6.12 2.97 -11.82
N ALA A 97 -5.43 4.11 -11.90
CA ALA A 97 -5.30 5.00 -10.76
C ALA A 97 -6.67 5.32 -10.16
N GLY A 98 -6.79 5.20 -8.84
CA GLY A 98 -8.05 5.47 -8.15
C GLY A 98 -9.00 4.29 -8.04
N ASP A 99 -8.71 3.16 -8.68
CA ASP A 99 -9.54 1.96 -8.51
C ASP A 99 -9.50 1.49 -7.05
N THR A 100 -10.65 1.06 -6.54
CA THR A 100 -10.72 0.46 -5.21
C THR A 100 -10.21 -0.97 -5.28
N ILE A 101 -9.14 -1.25 -4.55
CA ILE A 101 -8.46 -2.56 -4.60
C ILE A 101 -8.63 -3.37 -3.31
N ALA A 102 -9.04 -2.71 -2.23
CA ALA A 102 -9.20 -3.35 -0.93
C ALA A 102 -10.07 -2.48 -0.03
N THR A 103 -10.37 -2.98 1.17
CA THR A 103 -11.03 -2.19 2.21
C THR A 103 -10.17 -2.20 3.46
N VAL A 104 -10.15 -1.07 4.16
CA VAL A 104 -9.37 -0.91 5.39
C VAL A 104 -9.85 -1.89 6.46
N GLY A 105 -8.91 -2.47 7.17
CA GLY A 105 -9.19 -3.35 8.30
C GLY A 105 -8.19 -3.18 9.41
N ALA A 106 -8.09 -4.22 10.23
CA ALA A 106 -7.11 -4.31 11.33
C ALA A 106 -6.52 -5.72 11.36
N THR A 107 -6.26 -6.29 10.19
CA THR A 107 -5.70 -7.63 10.09
C THR A 107 -4.19 -7.62 10.34
N GLY A 108 -3.60 -8.80 10.55
CA GLY A 108 -2.17 -8.90 10.83
C GLY A 108 -1.77 -8.48 12.23
N GLY A 109 -2.69 -8.58 13.19
CA GLY A 109 -2.40 -8.29 14.60
C GLY A 109 -2.57 -6.85 15.01
N GLN A 110 -3.23 -6.03 14.17
CA GLN A 110 -3.46 -4.63 14.50
C GLN A 110 -4.62 -4.49 15.49
N VAL A 111 -4.47 -3.57 16.44
CA VAL A 111 -5.53 -3.24 17.40
C VAL A 111 -6.52 -2.25 16.80
N GLU A 112 -5.99 -1.25 16.07
CA GLU A 112 -6.79 -0.22 15.46
C GLU A 112 -6.83 -0.40 13.95
N SER A 113 -7.95 0.00 13.31
CA SER A 113 -8.06 -0.04 11.87
C SER A 113 -7.15 1.01 11.22
N GLY A 114 -6.66 0.67 10.04
CA GLY A 114 -5.79 1.56 9.29
C GLY A 114 -5.22 0.87 8.07
N LEU A 115 -4.48 1.64 7.29
CA LEU A 115 -3.75 1.13 6.14
C LEU A 115 -2.26 1.25 6.40
N TYR A 116 -1.53 0.15 6.18
CA TYR A 116 -0.09 0.20 6.07
C TYR A 116 0.27 0.28 4.59
N PHE A 117 1.02 1.30 4.20
CA PHE A 117 1.32 1.61 2.81
C PHE A 117 2.83 1.76 2.61
N GLU A 118 3.37 1.03 1.62
CA GLU A 118 4.77 1.14 1.22
C GLU A 118 4.89 1.47 -0.25
N ILE A 119 5.96 2.17 -0.58
CA ILE A 119 6.46 2.28 -1.94
C ILE A 119 7.82 1.61 -1.96
N ARG A 120 8.05 0.71 -2.91
CA ARG A 120 9.34 0.05 -3.10
C ARG A 120 9.86 0.34 -4.49
N HIS A 121 11.17 0.63 -4.55
CA HIS A 121 11.86 0.81 -5.82
C HIS A 121 13.10 -0.06 -5.82
N ARG A 122 13.21 -0.94 -6.82
CA ARG A 122 14.33 -1.90 -6.94
C ARG A 122 14.49 -2.74 -5.68
N GLY A 123 13.38 -3.18 -5.13
CA GLY A 123 13.35 -4.03 -3.95
C GLY A 123 13.56 -3.34 -2.62
N ALA A 124 13.81 -2.04 -2.59
CA ALA A 124 14.03 -1.29 -1.36
C ALA A 124 12.86 -0.34 -1.06
N PRO A 125 12.40 -0.29 0.20
CA PRO A 125 11.38 0.68 0.57
C PRO A 125 11.94 2.11 0.52
N VAL A 126 11.11 3.03 0.05
CA VAL A 126 11.42 4.47 0.01
C VAL A 126 10.35 5.22 0.80
N ASP A 127 10.65 6.45 1.19
CA ASP A 127 9.72 7.25 2.00
C ASP A 127 8.49 7.66 1.18
N PRO A 128 7.30 7.10 1.46
CA PRO A 128 6.10 7.42 0.68
C PRO A 128 5.69 8.90 0.80
N ALA A 129 6.05 9.56 1.90
CA ALA A 129 5.68 10.97 2.08
C ALA A 129 6.29 11.88 1.02
N GLN A 130 7.40 11.47 0.42
CA GLN A 130 8.02 12.23 -0.67
C GLN A 130 7.33 12.02 -2.02
N TRP A 131 6.47 11.02 -2.12
CA TRP A 131 5.79 10.65 -3.36
C TRP A 131 4.33 11.07 -3.36
N LEU A 132 3.70 11.12 -2.20
CA LEU A 132 2.28 11.43 -2.06
C LEU A 132 2.05 12.93 -2.08
N ALA A 133 0.98 13.34 -2.76
CA ALA A 133 0.50 14.72 -2.67
C ALA A 133 -0.08 14.96 -1.29
N GLN A 134 0.16 16.12 -0.75
CA GLN A 134 -0.28 16.46 0.61
C GLN A 134 -1.21 17.66 0.62
#